data_14092ace3d537ef549a9272518ee375f
#
_entry.id   14092ace3d537ef549a9272518ee375f
#
_cell.length_a   1.000
_cell.length_b   1.000
_cell.length_c   1.000
_cell.angle_alpha   90.00
_cell.angle_beta   90.00
_cell.angle_gamma   90.00
#
_symmetry.space_group_name_H-M   'P 1'
#
loop_
_entity.id
_entity.type
_entity.pdbx_description
1 polymer ?
#
loop_
_entity_poly.entity_id
_entity_poly.type
_entity_poly.pdbx_seq_one_letter_code
_entity_poly.pdbx_strand_id
1 'polypeptide(L)'
;MLGLGIVLHGSFKKFTNAIGESISDISGILIQFPLYFGIMGIMSSSGMVTQVSNFFVSISTATTLPLVTFFSAGLVNIFVPSGGGQWVIQGPIIIESALKLGVPLEKAIMALAYGDQITNMLQPFWALPLLGITKLKAKEILPYSLIAMFVGSLIYIIGILLF
;
A
#
# COMPACT_ATOMS: atom_id res chain seq x y z
N MET A 1 -0.26 25.63 -1.69
CA MET A 1 0.17 25.16 -3.03
C MET A 1 -0.44 25.97 -4.17
N LEU A 2 -1.79 26.13 -4.28
CA LEU A 2 -2.43 26.88 -5.38
C LEU A 2 -1.94 28.33 -5.48
N GLY A 3 -1.89 29.08 -4.38
CA GLY A 3 -1.39 30.46 -4.38
C GLY A 3 0.04 30.59 -4.87
N LEU A 4 0.93 29.67 -4.45
CA LEU A 4 2.32 29.63 -4.92
C LEU A 4 2.37 29.33 -6.44
N GLY A 5 1.55 28.41 -6.92
CA GLY A 5 1.43 28.11 -8.35
C GLY A 5 1.05 29.34 -9.18
N ILE A 6 0.06 30.10 -8.74
CA ILE A 6 -0.36 31.34 -9.44
C ILE A 6 0.77 32.37 -9.45
N VAL A 7 1.45 32.55 -8.33
CA VAL A 7 2.57 33.53 -8.22
C VAL A 7 3.73 33.13 -9.13
N LEU A 8 4.12 31.87 -9.15
CA LEU A 8 5.23 31.38 -9.98
C LEU A 8 4.92 31.45 -11.48
N HIS A 9 3.66 31.32 -11.89
CA HIS A 9 3.26 31.48 -13.30
C HIS A 9 3.01 32.94 -13.68
N GLY A 10 3.06 33.87 -12.73
CA GLY A 10 2.94 35.31 -12.95
C GLY A 10 1.53 35.79 -13.35
N SER A 11 0.58 34.90 -13.64
CA SER A 11 -0.83 35.22 -13.85
C SER A 11 -1.72 34.00 -13.74
N PHE A 12 -2.99 34.23 -13.34
CA PHE A 12 -4.00 33.20 -13.23
C PHE A 12 -4.24 32.48 -14.58
N LYS A 13 -4.23 33.23 -15.68
CA LYS A 13 -4.41 32.66 -17.03
C LYS A 13 -3.28 31.70 -17.41
N LYS A 14 -2.03 32.05 -17.14
CA LYS A 14 -0.89 31.17 -17.42
C LYS A 14 -0.94 29.91 -16.53
N PHE A 15 -1.31 30.08 -15.27
CA PHE A 15 -1.48 28.99 -14.32
C PHE A 15 -2.57 28.01 -14.77
N THR A 16 -3.77 28.50 -15.18
CA THR A 16 -4.86 27.63 -15.67
C THR A 16 -4.52 26.93 -16.98
N ASN A 17 -3.78 27.58 -17.87
CA ASN A 17 -3.30 26.92 -19.09
C ASN A 17 -2.32 25.77 -18.76
N ALA A 18 -1.35 25.99 -17.84
CA ALA A 18 -0.42 24.97 -17.42
C ALA A 18 -1.15 23.79 -16.76
N ILE A 19 -2.20 24.04 -15.96
CA ILE A 19 -3.06 22.99 -15.42
C ILE A 19 -3.75 22.23 -16.57
N GLY A 20 -4.32 22.92 -17.55
CA GLY A 20 -4.99 22.29 -18.68
C GLY A 20 -4.08 21.35 -19.47
N GLU A 21 -2.84 21.75 -19.71
CA GLU A 21 -1.81 20.90 -20.34
C GLU A 21 -1.48 19.67 -19.49
N SER A 22 -1.38 19.85 -18.18
CA SER A 22 -1.03 18.76 -17.24
C SER A 22 -2.17 17.75 -17.02
N ILE A 23 -3.43 18.13 -17.23
CA ILE A 23 -4.58 17.24 -17.00
C ILE A 23 -4.55 16.03 -17.93
N SER A 24 -4.05 16.16 -19.16
CA SER A 24 -3.93 15.04 -20.08
C SER A 24 -3.05 13.94 -19.53
N ASP A 25 -2.00 14.29 -18.79
CA ASP A 25 -1.04 13.36 -18.21
C ASP A 25 -1.59 12.59 -17.00
N ILE A 26 -2.59 13.16 -16.30
CA ILE A 26 -3.23 12.54 -15.13
C ILE A 26 -4.60 11.95 -15.42
N SER A 27 -5.08 12.00 -16.67
CA SER A 27 -6.41 11.49 -17.05
C SER A 27 -6.64 10.03 -16.64
N GLY A 28 -5.62 9.18 -16.77
CA GLY A 28 -5.66 7.79 -16.33
C GLY A 28 -5.94 7.66 -14.83
N ILE A 29 -5.32 8.52 -14.01
CA ILE A 29 -5.49 8.54 -12.57
C ILE A 29 -6.93 8.86 -12.18
N LEU A 30 -7.53 9.85 -12.84
CA LEU A 30 -8.91 10.29 -12.57
C LEU A 30 -9.95 9.19 -12.80
N ILE A 31 -9.66 8.22 -13.66
CA ILE A 31 -10.53 7.07 -13.93
C ILE A 31 -10.15 5.89 -13.03
N GLN A 32 -8.86 5.58 -12.91
CA GLN A 32 -8.40 4.38 -12.22
C GLN A 32 -8.60 4.48 -10.70
N PHE A 33 -8.38 5.64 -10.09
CA PHE A 33 -8.54 5.81 -8.65
C PHE A 33 -9.97 5.52 -8.15
N PRO A 34 -11.04 6.08 -8.72
CA PRO A 34 -12.40 5.73 -8.32
C PRO A 34 -12.71 4.23 -8.45
N LEU A 35 -12.26 3.58 -9.53
CA LEU A 35 -12.45 2.15 -9.72
C LEU A 35 -11.70 1.34 -8.65
N TYR A 36 -10.47 1.71 -8.37
CA TYR A 36 -9.66 1.06 -7.36
C TYR A 36 -10.24 1.22 -5.95
N PHE A 37 -10.68 2.43 -5.59
CA PHE A 37 -11.39 2.67 -4.33
C PHE A 37 -12.71 1.93 -4.25
N GLY A 38 -13.38 1.70 -5.37
CA GLY A 38 -14.56 0.84 -5.46
C GLY A 38 -14.23 -0.62 -5.08
N ILE A 39 -13.15 -1.18 -5.63
CA ILE A 39 -12.67 -2.53 -5.28
C ILE A 39 -12.33 -2.60 -3.79
N MET A 40 -11.58 -1.61 -3.28
CA MET A 40 -11.23 -1.52 -1.87
C MET A 40 -12.47 -1.47 -0.97
N GLY A 41 -13.48 -0.68 -1.37
CA GLY A 41 -14.75 -0.59 -0.64
C GLY A 41 -15.49 -1.92 -0.59
N ILE A 42 -15.56 -2.65 -1.70
CA ILE A 42 -16.16 -3.99 -1.76
C ILE A 42 -15.41 -4.97 -0.86
N MET A 43 -14.08 -5.02 -0.95
CA MET A 43 -13.24 -5.90 -0.14
C MET A 43 -13.44 -5.66 1.36
N SER A 44 -13.52 -4.37 1.77
CA SER A 44 -13.71 -3.98 3.16
C SER A 44 -15.14 -4.28 3.65
N SER A 45 -16.17 -3.89 2.87
CA SER A 45 -17.57 -4.03 3.28
C SER A 45 -18.10 -5.46 3.24
N SER A 46 -17.56 -6.31 2.34
CA SER A 46 -17.91 -7.73 2.27
C SER A 46 -17.36 -8.58 3.41
N GLY A 47 -16.46 -8.02 4.23
CA GLY A 47 -15.76 -8.78 5.28
C GLY A 47 -14.65 -9.70 4.74
N MET A 48 -14.33 -9.64 3.46
CA MET A 48 -13.32 -10.52 2.85
C MET A 48 -11.93 -10.30 3.47
N VAL A 49 -11.55 -9.06 3.75
CA VAL A 49 -10.28 -8.75 4.43
C VAL A 49 -10.21 -9.43 5.81
N THR A 50 -11.31 -9.39 6.55
CA THR A 50 -11.44 -10.05 7.86
C THR A 50 -11.31 -11.57 7.74
N GLN A 51 -11.97 -12.18 6.73
CA GLN A 51 -11.88 -13.63 6.49
C GLN A 51 -10.48 -14.07 6.14
N VAL A 52 -9.80 -13.35 5.23
CA VAL A 52 -8.41 -13.62 4.86
C VAL A 52 -7.49 -13.50 6.08
N SER A 53 -7.64 -12.45 6.88
CA SER A 53 -6.83 -12.25 8.08
C SER A 53 -7.05 -13.35 9.11
N ASN A 54 -8.31 -13.72 9.39
CA ASN A 54 -8.63 -14.80 10.31
C ASN A 54 -8.10 -16.17 9.84
N PHE A 55 -8.16 -16.44 8.54
CA PHE A 55 -7.56 -17.65 7.97
C PHE A 55 -6.07 -17.73 8.29
N PHE A 56 -5.32 -16.67 7.99
CA PHE A 56 -3.88 -16.65 8.26
C PHE A 56 -3.55 -16.76 9.76
N VAL A 57 -4.34 -16.11 10.61
CA VAL A 57 -4.17 -16.21 12.06
C VAL A 57 -4.47 -17.63 12.56
N SER A 58 -5.48 -18.30 12.03
CA SER A 58 -5.88 -19.65 12.46
C SER A 58 -4.80 -20.71 12.23
N ILE A 59 -3.92 -20.50 11.27
CA ILE A 59 -2.78 -21.40 10.99
C ILE A 59 -1.48 -20.95 11.67
N SER A 60 -1.53 -19.86 12.47
CA SER A 60 -0.36 -19.29 13.12
C SER A 60 -0.12 -19.89 14.52
N THR A 61 1.14 -19.87 14.89
CA THR A 61 1.62 -20.16 16.25
C THR A 61 2.34 -18.94 16.82
N ALA A 62 2.71 -18.95 18.10
CA ALA A 62 3.46 -17.87 18.71
C ALA A 62 4.74 -17.51 17.92
N THR A 63 5.42 -18.50 17.35
CA THR A 63 6.66 -18.29 16.59
C THR A 63 6.40 -17.80 15.16
N THR A 64 5.32 -18.29 14.52
CA THR A 64 5.05 -18.01 13.10
C THR A 64 4.15 -16.80 12.87
N LEU A 65 3.43 -16.33 13.89
CA LEU A 65 2.48 -15.23 13.75
C LEU A 65 3.08 -13.99 13.07
N PRO A 66 4.29 -13.50 13.41
CA PRO A 66 4.84 -12.32 12.74
C PRO A 66 5.09 -12.55 11.24
N LEU A 67 5.62 -13.70 10.85
CA LEU A 67 5.85 -14.03 9.45
C LEU A 67 4.53 -14.20 8.68
N VAL A 68 3.58 -14.90 9.27
CA VAL A 68 2.26 -15.09 8.67
C VAL A 68 1.53 -13.74 8.55
N THR A 69 1.67 -12.86 9.53
CA THR A 69 1.14 -11.49 9.48
C THR A 69 1.77 -10.71 8.33
N PHE A 70 3.08 -10.77 8.15
CA PHE A 70 3.78 -10.13 7.05
C PHE A 70 3.21 -10.55 5.67
N PHE A 71 3.05 -11.85 5.43
CA PHE A 71 2.49 -12.34 4.17
C PHE A 71 1.00 -12.03 4.01
N SER A 72 0.22 -12.16 5.08
CA SER A 72 -1.21 -11.81 5.10
C SER A 72 -1.41 -10.33 4.79
N ALA A 73 -0.63 -9.45 5.43
CA ALA A 73 -0.69 -8.02 5.19
C ALA A 73 -0.30 -7.66 3.76
N GLY A 74 0.74 -8.29 3.23
CA GLY A 74 1.14 -8.13 1.83
C GLY A 74 0.03 -8.52 0.85
N LEU A 75 -0.64 -9.65 1.10
CA LEU A 75 -1.76 -10.08 0.27
C LEU A 75 -2.95 -9.12 0.35
N VAL A 76 -3.31 -8.69 1.55
CA VAL A 76 -4.43 -7.74 1.76
C VAL A 76 -4.12 -6.39 1.11
N ASN A 77 -2.88 -5.90 1.20
CA ASN A 77 -2.48 -4.63 0.61
C ASN A 77 -2.64 -4.58 -0.92
N ILE A 78 -2.58 -5.71 -1.61
CA ILE A 78 -2.84 -5.74 -3.07
C ILE A 78 -4.25 -5.23 -3.39
N PHE A 79 -5.21 -5.48 -2.51
CA PHE A 79 -6.62 -5.09 -2.69
C PHE A 79 -6.98 -3.82 -1.92
N VAL A 80 -6.28 -3.53 -0.83
CA VAL A 80 -6.52 -2.39 0.06
C VAL A 80 -5.21 -1.62 0.26
N PRO A 81 -4.71 -0.91 -0.77
CA PRO A 81 -3.41 -0.20 -0.69
C PRO A 81 -3.53 1.09 0.10
N SER A 82 -3.86 0.97 1.34
CA SER A 82 -4.05 2.07 2.27
C SER A 82 -3.64 1.61 3.65
N GLY A 83 -2.45 1.97 4.10
CA GLY A 83 -1.94 1.55 5.40
C GLY A 83 -2.91 1.85 6.54
N GLY A 84 -3.53 3.04 6.58
CA GLY A 84 -4.56 3.37 7.55
C GLY A 84 -5.84 2.55 7.39
N GLY A 85 -6.32 2.36 6.16
CA GLY A 85 -7.51 1.55 5.88
C GLY A 85 -7.30 0.08 6.22
N GLN A 86 -6.16 -0.47 5.90
CA GLN A 86 -5.78 -1.84 6.24
C GLN A 86 -5.63 -2.01 7.75
N TRP A 87 -4.99 -1.05 8.43
CA TRP A 87 -4.83 -1.06 9.88
C TRP A 87 -6.17 -1.09 10.62
N VAL A 88 -7.15 -0.31 10.19
CA VAL A 88 -8.49 -0.28 10.82
C VAL A 88 -9.15 -1.66 10.83
N ILE A 89 -8.93 -2.47 9.79
CA ILE A 89 -9.57 -3.78 9.66
C ILE A 89 -8.67 -4.89 10.22
N GLN A 90 -7.41 -4.92 9.81
CA GLN A 90 -6.51 -6.03 10.11
C GLN A 90 -5.79 -5.86 11.45
N GLY A 91 -5.53 -4.61 11.86
CA GLY A 91 -4.83 -4.32 13.11
C GLY A 91 -5.47 -4.94 14.35
N PRO A 92 -6.77 -4.76 14.61
CA PRO A 92 -7.45 -5.38 15.75
C PRO A 92 -7.30 -6.91 15.79
N ILE A 93 -7.41 -7.58 14.64
CA ILE A 93 -7.29 -9.04 14.51
C ILE A 93 -5.87 -9.49 14.91
N ILE A 94 -4.86 -8.79 14.43
CA ILE A 94 -3.45 -9.11 14.70
C ILE A 94 -3.10 -8.82 16.16
N ILE A 95 -3.57 -7.71 16.72
CA ILE A 95 -3.36 -7.37 18.13
C ILE A 95 -3.97 -8.43 19.04
N GLU A 96 -5.25 -8.80 18.81
CA GLU A 96 -5.92 -9.82 19.59
C GLU A 96 -5.20 -11.17 19.52
N SER A 97 -4.73 -11.53 18.33
CA SER A 97 -4.02 -12.78 18.10
C SER A 97 -2.63 -12.78 18.76
N ALA A 98 -1.91 -11.67 18.71
CA ALA A 98 -0.63 -11.51 19.37
C ALA A 98 -0.76 -11.64 20.88
N LEU A 99 -1.80 -11.01 21.49
CA LEU A 99 -2.08 -11.12 22.92
C LEU A 99 -2.41 -12.56 23.31
N LYS A 100 -3.25 -13.26 22.53
CA LYS A 100 -3.63 -14.65 22.80
C LYS A 100 -2.47 -15.62 22.71
N LEU A 101 -1.55 -15.38 21.77
CA LEU A 101 -0.39 -16.24 21.53
C LEU A 101 0.86 -15.82 22.33
N GLY A 102 0.80 -14.72 23.07
CA GLY A 102 1.94 -14.21 23.85
C GLY A 102 3.07 -13.64 22.97
N VAL A 103 2.73 -13.14 21.77
CA VAL A 103 3.69 -12.49 20.85
C VAL A 103 3.80 -11.01 21.22
N PRO A 104 5.03 -10.44 21.27
CA PRO A 104 5.21 -9.01 21.49
C PRO A 104 4.42 -8.17 20.48
N LEU A 105 3.66 -7.19 20.96
CA LEU A 105 2.78 -6.37 20.10
C LEU A 105 3.58 -5.60 19.06
N GLU A 106 4.71 -5.03 19.46
CA GLU A 106 5.61 -4.29 18.57
C GLU A 106 6.06 -5.15 17.38
N LYS A 107 6.37 -6.43 17.61
CA LYS A 107 6.77 -7.37 16.58
C LYS A 107 5.63 -7.67 15.62
N ALA A 108 4.44 -7.90 16.14
CA ALA A 108 3.24 -8.18 15.34
C ALA A 108 2.82 -6.95 14.51
N ILE A 109 2.86 -5.77 15.09
CA ILE A 109 2.53 -4.49 14.42
C ILE A 109 3.56 -4.19 13.32
N MET A 110 4.86 -4.34 13.60
CA MET A 110 5.91 -4.14 12.60
C MET A 110 5.79 -5.13 11.45
N ALA A 111 5.44 -6.38 11.72
CA ALA A 111 5.23 -7.38 10.69
C ALA A 111 4.06 -7.00 9.75
N LEU A 112 2.96 -6.47 10.30
CA LEU A 112 1.85 -5.93 9.50
C LEU A 112 2.31 -4.75 8.64
N ALA A 113 3.02 -3.79 9.24
CA ALA A 113 3.52 -2.61 8.53
C ALA A 113 4.50 -2.97 7.40
N TYR A 114 5.38 -3.93 7.62
CA TYR A 114 6.31 -4.41 6.60
C TYR A 114 5.59 -5.14 5.46
N GLY A 115 4.58 -5.95 5.78
CA GLY A 115 3.77 -6.64 4.78
C GLY A 115 2.95 -5.68 3.93
N ASP A 116 2.32 -4.68 4.56
CA ASP A 116 1.63 -3.60 3.86
C ASP A 116 2.59 -2.86 2.91
N GLN A 117 3.73 -2.44 3.41
CA GLN A 117 4.69 -1.65 2.65
C GLN A 117 5.29 -2.39 1.44
N ILE A 118 5.62 -3.67 1.59
CA ILE A 118 6.43 -4.38 0.59
C ILE A 118 5.68 -4.59 -0.73
N THR A 119 4.40 -4.87 -0.70
CA THR A 119 3.61 -5.12 -1.90
C THR A 119 3.17 -3.86 -2.63
N ASN A 120 3.39 -2.67 -2.06
CA ASN A 120 3.27 -1.40 -2.77
C ASN A 120 4.19 -1.35 -4.00
N MET A 121 5.32 -2.07 -3.97
CA MET A 121 6.25 -2.15 -5.10
C MET A 121 5.70 -2.93 -6.30
N LEU A 122 4.65 -3.76 -6.11
CA LEU A 122 3.90 -4.40 -7.20
C LEU A 122 2.87 -3.47 -7.85
N GLN A 123 2.57 -2.36 -7.21
CA GLN A 123 1.49 -1.49 -7.59
C GLN A 123 2.07 -0.17 -8.13
N PRO A 124 2.16 0.03 -9.44
CA PRO A 124 2.64 1.28 -10.02
C PRO A 124 1.68 2.46 -9.79
N PHE A 125 0.59 2.21 -9.10
CA PHE A 125 -0.49 3.13 -8.79
C PHE A 125 -0.03 4.40 -8.07
N TRP A 126 0.83 4.28 -7.06
CA TRP A 126 1.44 5.41 -6.37
C TRP A 126 2.38 6.23 -7.26
N ALA A 127 2.94 5.61 -8.30
CA ALA A 127 3.87 6.23 -9.22
C ALA A 127 3.18 6.94 -10.40
N LEU A 128 1.87 6.75 -10.60
CA LEU A 128 1.15 7.30 -11.76
C LEU A 128 1.37 8.81 -11.98
N PRO A 129 1.33 9.68 -10.95
CA PRO A 129 1.62 11.10 -11.16
C PRO A 129 3.03 11.34 -11.67
N LEU A 130 4.02 10.63 -11.13
CA LEU A 130 5.42 10.74 -11.56
C LEU A 130 5.61 10.20 -12.98
N LEU A 131 4.95 9.09 -13.31
CA LEU A 131 4.99 8.51 -14.66
C LEU A 131 4.36 9.47 -15.69
N GLY A 132 3.30 10.17 -15.35
CA GLY A 132 2.71 11.21 -16.18
C GLY A 132 3.72 12.33 -16.49
N ILE A 133 4.42 12.83 -15.48
CA ILE A 133 5.42 13.90 -15.62
C ILE A 133 6.65 13.42 -16.40
N THR A 134 7.17 12.23 -16.10
CA THR A 134 8.40 11.69 -16.70
C THR A 134 8.17 11.05 -18.06
N LYS A 135 6.91 10.82 -18.46
CA LYS A 135 6.50 10.08 -19.66
C LYS A 135 6.99 8.62 -19.69
N LEU A 136 7.42 8.09 -18.55
CA LEU A 136 7.76 6.68 -18.40
C LEU A 136 6.50 5.83 -18.34
N LYS A 137 6.60 4.60 -18.81
CA LYS A 137 5.51 3.61 -18.72
C LYS A 137 5.69 2.74 -17.48
N ALA A 138 4.60 2.36 -16.83
CA ALA A 138 4.62 1.48 -15.66
C ALA A 138 5.45 0.21 -15.90
N LYS A 139 5.38 -0.39 -17.11
CA LYS A 139 6.17 -1.57 -17.49
C LYS A 139 7.68 -1.35 -17.46
N GLU A 140 8.15 -0.12 -17.52
CA GLU A 140 9.57 0.21 -17.51
C GLU A 140 10.14 0.26 -16.09
N ILE A 141 9.31 0.61 -15.10
CA ILE A 141 9.71 0.67 -13.69
C ILE A 141 9.45 -0.63 -12.93
N LEU A 142 8.43 -1.41 -13.33
CA LEU A 142 8.03 -2.63 -12.63
C LEU A 142 9.17 -3.65 -12.41
N PRO A 143 10.06 -3.93 -13.36
CA PRO A 143 11.16 -4.86 -13.13
C PRO A 143 12.07 -4.43 -11.98
N TYR A 144 12.37 -3.13 -11.89
CA TYR A 144 13.21 -2.58 -10.82
C TYR A 144 12.48 -2.60 -9.47
N SER A 145 11.18 -2.28 -9.45
CA SER A 145 10.35 -2.38 -8.26
C SER A 145 10.25 -3.82 -7.75
N LEU A 146 10.16 -4.80 -8.64
CA LEU A 146 10.16 -6.22 -8.29
C LEU A 146 11.48 -6.64 -7.63
N ILE A 147 12.62 -6.24 -8.19
CA ILE A 147 13.94 -6.53 -7.59
C ILE A 147 14.00 -5.91 -6.18
N ALA A 148 13.61 -4.63 -6.06
CA ALA A 148 13.58 -3.95 -4.76
C ALA A 148 12.64 -4.65 -3.77
N MET A 149 11.48 -5.13 -4.23
CA MET A 149 10.53 -5.91 -3.41
C MET A 149 11.17 -7.20 -2.89
N PHE A 150 11.85 -7.97 -3.74
CA PHE A 150 12.50 -9.21 -3.31
C PHE A 150 13.60 -8.94 -2.28
N VAL A 151 14.48 -7.98 -2.55
CA VAL A 151 15.54 -7.60 -1.61
C VAL A 151 14.96 -7.07 -0.31
N GLY A 152 13.97 -6.18 -0.39
CA GLY A 152 13.27 -5.64 0.78
C GLY A 152 12.55 -6.70 1.59
N SER A 153 11.89 -7.68 0.92
CA SER A 153 11.25 -8.81 1.60
C SER A 153 12.25 -9.63 2.41
N LEU A 154 13.42 -9.92 1.86
CA LEU A 154 14.47 -10.64 2.59
C LEU A 154 14.93 -9.86 3.82
N ILE A 155 15.15 -8.55 3.68
CA ILE A 155 15.55 -7.70 4.80
C ILE A 155 14.47 -7.67 5.89
N TYR A 156 13.20 -7.52 5.52
CA TYR A 156 12.09 -7.49 6.47
C TYR A 156 11.88 -8.84 7.16
N ILE A 157 11.99 -9.96 6.43
CA ILE A 157 11.90 -11.30 7.01
C ILE A 157 13.04 -11.53 8.00
N ILE A 158 14.27 -11.17 7.63
CA ILE A 158 15.42 -11.27 8.53
C ILE A 158 15.20 -10.40 9.77
N GLY A 159 14.72 -9.16 9.61
CA GLY A 159 14.40 -8.28 10.73
C GLY A 159 13.34 -8.88 11.66
N ILE A 160 12.25 -9.42 11.12
CA ILE A 160 11.20 -10.10 11.91
C ILE A 160 11.73 -11.32 12.66
N LEU A 161 12.67 -12.05 12.09
CA LEU A 161 13.25 -13.24 12.73
C LEU A 161 14.26 -12.91 13.82
N LEU A 162 15.02 -11.82 13.67
CA LEU A 162 16.08 -11.43 14.60
C LEU A 162 15.55 -10.64 15.81
N PHE A 163 14.53 -9.85 15.63
CA PHE A 163 13.92 -8.99 16.65
C PHE A 163 12.50 -9.43 16.97
#